data_fbcb4bdbecf5fbf883da85d101873580
#
_entry.id   fbcb4bdbecf5fbf883da85d101873580
#
_cell.length_a   1.000
_cell.length_b   1.000
_cell.length_c   1.000
_cell.angle_alpha   90.00
_cell.angle_beta   90.00
_cell.angle_gamma   90.00
#
_symmetry.space_group_name_H-M   'P 1'
#
loop_
_entity.id
_entity.type
_entity.pdbx_description
1 polymer ?
#
loop_
_entity_poly.entity_id
_entity_poly.type
_entity_poly.pdbx_seq_one_letter_code
_entity_poly.pdbx_strand_id
1 'polypeptide(L)'
;MPPETPPLTREQIRNIAYAFQESRILLTAHELGLFTALGSGRHTSAGIASMIGTDPRATERLMNALCAMGLLTKENGRFSNSQGARECLVQDSPGYLGGLMHTVHLWDTWTTLTEAVRTGTGVRLRTVEQKQEQWRSAFIAAMHDRAMRQAPAVVGQIDLSNVTRVLDVGGGSGAYAMAFVRAKAGISATVFDLPGVIPLTRGYVEREGLSQSVATVPGDYLNDGLGKDFDIVFLSAIIHSNSPSENAELIMKCARALRPGGRVVVQDFIMDEERLTPSAGTIFALNMLVGTESGDTYTEAEVSGWMTAAGLSGVSRQGTPFGTSQISGRLI
;
A
#
# COMPACT_ATOMS: atom_id res chain seq x y z
N MET A 1 1.33 15.11 -30.09
CA MET A 1 1.39 16.00 -28.92
C MET A 1 0.30 15.57 -27.95
N PRO A 2 0.56 15.34 -26.69
CA PRO A 2 -0.50 15.16 -25.71
C PRO A 2 -1.37 16.42 -25.72
N PRO A 3 -2.69 16.31 -25.43
CA PRO A 3 -3.56 17.49 -25.35
C PRO A 3 -3.00 18.44 -24.29
N GLU A 4 -2.81 19.70 -24.64
CA GLU A 4 -2.39 20.73 -23.68
C GLU A 4 -3.41 20.78 -22.53
N THR A 5 -2.97 20.44 -21.35
CA THR A 5 -3.78 20.60 -20.14
C THR A 5 -4.05 22.10 -19.97
N PRO A 6 -5.31 22.55 -19.92
CA PRO A 6 -5.60 23.96 -19.77
C PRO A 6 -4.97 24.51 -18.48
N PRO A 7 -4.44 25.73 -18.49
CA PRO A 7 -3.81 26.31 -17.32
C PRO A 7 -4.79 26.41 -16.15
N LEU A 8 -4.31 26.09 -14.94
CA LEU A 8 -5.12 26.17 -13.74
C LEU A 8 -5.55 27.60 -13.45
N THR A 9 -6.80 27.79 -13.09
CA THR A 9 -7.31 29.09 -12.62
C THR A 9 -6.80 29.39 -11.20
N ARG A 10 -6.83 30.67 -10.83
CA ARG A 10 -6.49 31.10 -9.45
C ARG A 10 -7.31 30.37 -8.38
N GLU A 11 -8.58 30.10 -8.67
CA GLU A 11 -9.47 29.41 -7.75
C GLU A 11 -9.07 27.93 -7.58
N GLN A 12 -8.74 27.24 -8.67
CA GLN A 12 -8.26 25.86 -8.64
C GLN A 12 -6.94 25.72 -7.84
N ILE A 13 -5.99 26.66 -8.04
CA ILE A 13 -4.74 26.69 -7.26
C ILE A 13 -5.04 26.88 -5.77
N ARG A 14 -5.95 27.80 -5.43
CA ARG A 14 -6.37 28.02 -4.05
C ARG A 14 -7.03 26.78 -3.45
N ASN A 15 -7.88 26.08 -4.19
CA ASN A 15 -8.54 24.87 -3.73
C ASN A 15 -7.52 23.76 -3.43
N ILE A 16 -6.49 23.59 -4.26
CA ILE A 16 -5.38 22.68 -3.98
C ILE A 16 -4.70 23.05 -2.64
N ALA A 17 -4.42 24.34 -2.41
CA ALA A 17 -3.75 24.79 -1.20
C ALA A 17 -4.55 24.53 0.09
N TYR A 18 -5.88 24.52 0.01
CA TYR A 18 -6.78 24.30 1.16
C TYR A 18 -7.30 22.87 1.29
N ALA A 19 -7.05 21.98 0.33
CA ALA A 19 -7.56 20.60 0.32
C ALA A 19 -7.12 19.78 1.56
N PHE A 20 -6.02 20.15 2.19
CA PHE A 20 -5.54 19.49 3.41
C PHE A 20 -6.54 19.58 4.58
N GLN A 21 -7.42 20.59 4.62
CA GLN A 21 -8.37 20.77 5.73
C GLN A 21 -9.40 19.64 5.76
N GLU A 22 -9.99 19.29 4.63
CA GLU A 22 -10.95 18.19 4.53
C GLU A 22 -10.30 16.84 4.88
N SER A 23 -9.10 16.60 4.33
CA SER A 23 -8.33 15.40 4.66
C SER A 23 -8.05 15.32 6.17
N ARG A 24 -7.60 16.41 6.80
CA ARG A 24 -7.28 16.40 8.23
C ARG A 24 -8.52 16.24 9.12
N ILE A 25 -9.66 16.83 8.75
CA ILE A 25 -10.95 16.66 9.46
C ILE A 25 -11.35 15.18 9.48
N LEU A 26 -11.35 14.51 8.30
CA LEU A 26 -11.66 13.10 8.19
C LEU A 26 -10.71 12.24 9.01
N LEU A 27 -9.40 12.44 8.84
CA LEU A 27 -8.37 11.67 9.53
C LEU A 27 -8.42 11.84 11.05
N THR A 28 -8.68 13.07 11.54
CA THR A 28 -8.85 13.34 12.99
C THR A 28 -10.06 12.59 13.55
N ALA A 29 -11.20 12.63 12.85
CA ALA A 29 -12.40 11.90 13.29
C ALA A 29 -12.18 10.38 13.30
N HIS A 30 -11.44 9.85 12.32
CA HIS A 30 -11.07 8.43 12.25
C HIS A 30 -10.12 8.04 13.38
N GLU A 31 -9.07 8.83 13.62
CA GLU A 31 -8.08 8.65 14.68
C GLU A 31 -8.72 8.62 16.08
N LEU A 32 -9.71 9.48 16.31
CA LEU A 32 -10.48 9.53 17.54
C LEU A 32 -11.53 8.42 17.69
N GLY A 33 -11.75 7.59 16.67
CA GLY A 33 -12.78 6.55 16.67
C GLY A 33 -14.22 7.09 16.65
N LEU A 34 -14.42 8.33 16.20
CA LEU A 34 -15.70 9.04 16.25
C LEU A 34 -16.81 8.32 15.50
N PHE A 35 -16.53 7.79 14.29
CA PHE A 35 -17.52 7.08 13.48
C PHE A 35 -17.96 5.77 14.14
N THR A 36 -17.04 5.03 14.76
CA THR A 36 -17.33 3.80 15.50
C THR A 36 -18.13 4.09 16.76
N ALA A 37 -17.80 5.17 17.50
CA ALA A 37 -18.55 5.60 18.66
C ALA A 37 -19.99 6.03 18.33
N LEU A 38 -20.24 6.60 17.14
CA LEU A 38 -21.60 6.87 16.65
C LEU A 38 -22.33 5.58 16.27
N GLY A 39 -21.61 4.60 15.68
CA GLY A 39 -22.22 3.34 15.23
C GLY A 39 -23.44 3.56 14.33
N SER A 40 -24.53 2.86 14.62
CA SER A 40 -25.86 3.04 13.99
C SER A 40 -26.77 4.00 14.76
N GLY A 41 -26.30 4.57 15.89
CA GLY A 41 -27.09 5.37 16.81
C GLY A 41 -27.21 6.86 16.42
N ARG A 42 -27.92 7.59 17.28
CA ARG A 42 -28.07 9.05 17.23
C ARG A 42 -27.64 9.64 18.56
N HIS A 43 -26.56 10.41 18.57
CA HIS A 43 -25.92 10.92 19.77
C HIS A 43 -25.76 12.45 19.73
N THR A 44 -25.77 13.08 20.89
CA THR A 44 -25.35 14.48 21.02
C THR A 44 -23.83 14.56 20.93
N SER A 45 -23.29 15.73 20.56
CA SER A 45 -21.83 15.95 20.56
C SER A 45 -21.20 15.74 21.95
N ALA A 46 -21.91 16.14 23.01
CA ALA A 46 -21.46 15.91 24.39
C ALA A 46 -21.43 14.41 24.75
N GLY A 47 -22.40 13.62 24.27
CA GLY A 47 -22.40 12.16 24.46
C GLY A 47 -21.20 11.49 23.75
N ILE A 48 -20.93 11.86 22.50
CA ILE A 48 -19.76 11.36 21.77
C ILE A 48 -18.46 11.81 22.43
N ALA A 49 -18.34 13.09 22.81
CA ALA A 49 -17.17 13.60 23.51
C ALA A 49 -16.82 12.80 24.78
N SER A 50 -17.85 12.44 25.55
CA SER A 50 -17.68 11.57 26.73
C SER A 50 -17.20 10.17 26.37
N MET A 51 -17.69 9.59 25.27
CA MET A 51 -17.31 8.23 24.82
C MET A 51 -15.86 8.16 24.34
N ILE A 52 -15.39 9.20 23.62
CA ILE A 52 -14.05 9.22 23.00
C ILE A 52 -13.03 10.06 23.79
N GLY A 53 -13.38 10.58 24.95
CA GLY A 53 -12.48 11.32 25.85
C GLY A 53 -12.02 12.68 25.28
N THR A 54 -12.92 13.44 24.65
CA THR A 54 -12.60 14.72 24.02
C THR A 54 -13.39 15.90 24.61
N ASP A 55 -13.01 17.14 24.29
CA ASP A 55 -13.76 18.34 24.68
C ASP A 55 -15.09 18.44 23.92
N PRO A 56 -16.25 18.63 24.60
CA PRO A 56 -17.57 18.64 23.96
C PRO A 56 -17.74 19.73 22.89
N ARG A 57 -17.18 20.93 23.12
CA ARG A 57 -17.28 22.05 22.18
C ARG A 57 -16.43 21.81 20.93
N ALA A 58 -15.21 21.29 21.09
CA ALA A 58 -14.32 20.95 20.00
C ALA A 58 -14.92 19.80 19.16
N THR A 59 -15.47 18.78 19.82
CA THR A 59 -16.16 17.64 19.21
C THR A 59 -17.35 18.11 18.37
N GLU A 60 -18.18 19.03 18.89
CA GLU A 60 -19.31 19.57 18.11
C GLU A 60 -18.84 20.27 16.84
N ARG A 61 -17.75 21.04 16.89
CA ARG A 61 -17.19 21.71 15.70
C ARG A 61 -16.72 20.70 14.68
N LEU A 62 -16.00 19.65 15.10
CA LEU A 62 -15.56 18.58 14.24
C LEU A 62 -16.78 17.87 13.60
N MET A 63 -17.79 17.52 14.37
CA MET A 63 -18.99 16.85 13.87
C MET A 63 -19.82 17.73 12.93
N ASN A 64 -19.91 19.05 13.18
CA ASN A 64 -20.55 19.98 12.26
C ASN A 64 -19.79 20.07 10.92
N ALA A 65 -18.45 20.08 10.93
CA ALA A 65 -17.64 20.03 9.71
C ALA A 65 -17.86 18.73 8.94
N LEU A 66 -17.91 17.59 9.63
CA LEU A 66 -18.23 16.29 9.01
C LEU A 66 -19.64 16.25 8.40
N CYS A 67 -20.61 16.99 8.98
CA CYS A 67 -21.94 17.15 8.37
C CYS A 67 -21.85 17.96 7.05
N ALA A 68 -21.08 19.05 7.05
CA ALA A 68 -20.87 19.85 5.83
C ALA A 68 -20.19 19.06 4.71
N MET A 69 -19.35 18.06 5.08
CA MET A 69 -18.69 17.14 4.16
C MET A 69 -19.59 15.93 3.76
N GLY A 70 -20.82 15.82 4.30
CA GLY A 70 -21.72 14.69 4.00
C GLY A 70 -21.39 13.38 4.67
N LEU A 71 -20.43 13.37 5.61
CA LEU A 71 -20.03 12.17 6.37
C LEU A 71 -20.95 11.91 7.56
N LEU A 72 -21.54 12.95 8.13
CA LEU A 72 -22.54 12.85 9.18
C LEU A 72 -23.84 13.56 8.77
N THR A 73 -24.92 13.26 9.48
CA THR A 73 -26.19 14.00 9.45
C THR A 73 -26.50 14.55 10.84
N LYS A 74 -27.20 15.71 10.91
CA LYS A 74 -27.61 16.33 12.17
C LYS A 74 -29.10 16.63 12.15
N GLU A 75 -29.85 16.09 13.10
CA GLU A 75 -31.26 16.35 13.29
C GLU A 75 -31.58 16.56 14.79
N ASN A 76 -32.30 17.61 15.13
CA ASN A 76 -32.69 17.94 16.51
C ASN A 76 -31.51 17.88 17.50
N GLY A 77 -30.33 18.42 17.10
CA GLY A 77 -29.14 18.44 17.94
C GLY A 77 -28.41 17.09 18.09
N ARG A 78 -28.86 16.04 17.40
CA ARG A 78 -28.27 14.71 17.41
C ARG A 78 -27.62 14.40 16.07
N PHE A 79 -26.47 13.75 16.12
CA PHE A 79 -25.68 13.35 14.98
C PHE A 79 -25.79 11.85 14.72
N SER A 80 -25.69 11.46 13.47
CA SER A 80 -25.57 10.07 13.04
C SER A 80 -24.64 9.95 11.83
N ASN A 81 -24.05 8.79 11.65
CA ASN A 81 -23.27 8.49 10.45
C ASN A 81 -24.17 8.55 9.20
N SER A 82 -23.66 9.12 8.10
CA SER A 82 -24.26 8.93 6.77
C SER A 82 -24.17 7.46 6.35
N GLN A 83 -24.86 7.06 5.28
CA GLN A 83 -24.77 5.67 4.80
C GLN A 83 -23.33 5.30 4.45
N GLY A 84 -22.61 6.12 3.67
CA GLY A 84 -21.23 5.84 3.30
C GLY A 84 -20.30 5.77 4.52
N ALA A 85 -20.51 6.63 5.55
CA ALA A 85 -19.70 6.58 6.76
C ALA A 85 -19.96 5.30 7.56
N ARG A 86 -21.22 4.82 7.63
CA ARG A 86 -21.54 3.52 8.26
C ARG A 86 -20.86 2.35 7.57
N GLU A 87 -20.87 2.36 6.25
CA GLU A 87 -20.31 1.26 5.46
C GLU A 87 -18.77 1.26 5.46
N CYS A 88 -18.13 2.44 5.48
CA CYS A 88 -16.70 2.56 5.23
C CYS A 88 -15.87 3.01 6.45
N LEU A 89 -16.46 3.65 7.47
CA LEU A 89 -15.71 4.29 8.55
C LEU A 89 -16.02 3.74 9.95
N VAL A 90 -17.03 2.88 10.08
CA VAL A 90 -17.34 2.16 11.32
C VAL A 90 -16.52 0.86 11.34
N GLN A 91 -15.77 0.66 12.41
CA GLN A 91 -14.99 -0.57 12.61
C GLN A 91 -15.92 -1.80 12.54
N ASP A 92 -15.40 -2.90 12.03
CA ASP A 92 -16.11 -4.17 11.81
C ASP A 92 -17.21 -4.14 10.74
N SER A 93 -17.43 -3.01 10.04
CA SER A 93 -18.26 -3.01 8.85
C SER A 93 -17.56 -3.74 7.69
N PRO A 94 -18.28 -4.44 6.79
CA PRO A 94 -17.66 -5.18 5.68
C PRO A 94 -16.82 -4.32 4.73
N GLY A 95 -17.12 -3.03 4.65
CA GLY A 95 -16.40 -2.06 3.81
C GLY A 95 -15.43 -1.17 4.57
N TYR A 96 -15.10 -1.49 5.82
CA TYR A 96 -14.28 -0.65 6.68
C TYR A 96 -12.91 -0.31 6.06
N LEU A 97 -12.62 0.99 5.98
CA LEU A 97 -11.35 1.51 5.47
C LEU A 97 -10.29 1.58 6.59
N GLY A 98 -9.93 0.44 7.17
CA GLY A 98 -8.92 0.35 8.25
C GLY A 98 -7.57 0.94 7.86
N GLY A 99 -7.26 0.98 6.57
CA GLY A 99 -6.05 1.61 6.02
C GLY A 99 -5.94 3.12 6.25
N LEU A 100 -7.01 3.82 6.62
CA LEU A 100 -6.94 5.25 6.93
C LEU A 100 -6.03 5.56 8.13
N MET A 101 -5.85 4.64 9.09
CA MET A 101 -4.86 4.82 10.15
C MET A 101 -3.43 4.91 9.61
N HIS A 102 -3.11 4.20 8.53
CA HIS A 102 -1.82 4.40 7.86
C HIS A 102 -1.71 5.82 7.29
N THR A 103 -2.78 6.37 6.70
CA THR A 103 -2.80 7.75 6.21
C THR A 103 -2.65 8.78 7.35
N VAL A 104 -3.25 8.51 8.52
CA VAL A 104 -3.00 9.33 9.74
C VAL A 104 -1.50 9.35 10.07
N HIS A 105 -0.84 8.19 10.03
CA HIS A 105 0.60 8.10 10.32
C HIS A 105 1.47 8.77 9.24
N LEU A 106 1.05 8.76 7.96
CA LEU A 106 1.75 9.45 6.89
C LEU A 106 1.72 10.98 7.07
N TRP A 107 0.71 11.52 7.74
CA TRP A 107 0.60 12.96 7.97
C TRP A 107 1.87 13.55 8.58
N ASP A 108 2.43 12.88 9.58
CA ASP A 108 3.63 13.34 10.28
C ASP A 108 4.86 13.37 9.38
N THR A 109 5.02 12.41 8.48
CA THR A 109 6.13 12.40 7.53
C THR A 109 5.94 13.45 6.44
N TRP A 110 4.72 13.63 5.93
CA TRP A 110 4.40 14.64 4.93
C TRP A 110 4.59 16.09 5.43
N THR A 111 4.46 16.35 6.74
CA THR A 111 4.78 17.68 7.30
C THR A 111 6.26 18.04 7.11
N THR A 112 7.13 17.09 6.84
CA THR A 112 8.57 17.29 6.64
C THR A 112 8.95 17.48 5.17
N LEU A 113 8.00 17.46 4.21
CA LEU A 113 8.28 17.46 2.78
C LEU A 113 9.21 18.60 2.34
N THR A 114 9.00 19.82 2.85
CA THR A 114 9.84 20.98 2.51
C THR A 114 11.32 20.73 2.88
N GLU A 115 11.56 20.13 4.04
CA GLU A 115 12.91 19.80 4.48
C GLU A 115 13.50 18.62 3.71
N ALA A 116 12.69 17.58 3.45
CA ALA A 116 13.10 16.45 2.63
C ALA A 116 13.52 16.88 1.21
N VAL A 117 12.79 17.85 0.60
CA VAL A 117 13.19 18.41 -0.70
C VAL A 117 14.49 19.20 -0.62
N ARG A 118 14.78 19.88 0.50
CA ARG A 118 16.04 20.61 0.68
C ARG A 118 17.24 19.68 0.91
N THR A 119 17.04 18.57 1.58
CA THR A 119 18.12 17.65 2.00
C THR A 119 18.28 16.47 1.06
N GLY A 120 17.28 16.16 0.23
CA GLY A 120 17.28 15.03 -0.71
C GLY A 120 16.94 13.69 -0.06
N THR A 121 16.50 13.65 1.21
CA THR A 121 16.17 12.41 1.92
C THR A 121 15.08 12.66 2.99
N GLY A 122 14.46 11.58 3.46
CA GLY A 122 13.47 11.66 4.53
C GLY A 122 14.07 12.13 5.86
N VAL A 123 13.36 13.01 6.56
CA VAL A 123 13.84 13.67 7.78
C VAL A 123 13.62 12.83 9.04
N ARG A 124 12.53 12.05 9.07
CA ARG A 124 12.11 11.24 10.24
C ARG A 124 12.07 9.77 9.89
N LEU A 125 13.21 9.26 9.43
CA LEU A 125 13.30 7.87 9.01
C LEU A 125 13.27 6.93 10.22
N ARG A 126 12.44 5.89 10.10
CA ARG A 126 12.44 4.72 10.98
C ARG A 126 12.16 3.50 10.11
N THR A 127 12.94 2.44 10.29
CA THR A 127 12.64 1.17 9.64
C THR A 127 11.30 0.60 10.12
N VAL A 128 10.70 -0.29 9.34
CA VAL A 128 9.45 -0.97 9.73
C VAL A 128 9.59 -1.67 11.09
N GLU A 129 10.77 -2.22 11.39
CA GLU A 129 11.06 -2.87 12.67
C GLU A 129 11.19 -1.90 13.84
N GLN A 130 11.69 -0.70 13.60
CA GLN A 130 11.80 0.36 14.63
C GLN A 130 10.49 1.05 14.93
N LYS A 131 9.46 0.86 14.10
CA LYS A 131 8.13 1.40 14.31
C LYS A 131 7.37 0.54 15.30
N GLN A 132 6.49 1.19 16.10
CA GLN A 132 5.65 0.48 17.07
C GLN A 132 4.77 -0.56 16.39
N GLU A 133 4.41 -1.63 17.11
CA GLU A 133 3.56 -2.71 16.62
C GLU A 133 2.23 -2.22 16.04
N GLN A 134 1.61 -1.22 16.67
CA GLN A 134 0.38 -0.60 16.18
C GLN A 134 0.55 0.02 14.80
N TRP A 135 1.69 0.67 14.54
CA TRP A 135 1.99 1.23 13.22
C TRP A 135 2.13 0.12 12.16
N ARG A 136 2.88 -0.97 12.49
CA ARG A 136 3.04 -2.11 11.57
C ARG A 136 1.70 -2.76 11.25
N SER A 137 0.87 -2.98 12.26
CA SER A 137 -0.46 -3.57 12.08
C SER A 137 -1.34 -2.71 11.19
N ALA A 138 -1.36 -1.38 11.40
CA ALA A 138 -2.12 -0.44 10.57
C ALA A 138 -1.58 -0.40 9.12
N PHE A 139 -0.26 -0.42 8.94
CA PHE A 139 0.37 -0.47 7.63
C PHE A 139 0.02 -1.75 6.87
N ILE A 140 0.22 -2.91 7.51
CA ILE A 140 -0.09 -4.21 6.88
C ILE A 140 -1.60 -4.35 6.59
N ALA A 141 -2.48 -3.84 7.46
CA ALA A 141 -3.92 -3.81 7.20
C ALA A 141 -4.26 -2.96 5.97
N ALA A 142 -3.66 -1.77 5.84
CA ALA A 142 -3.86 -0.92 4.67
C ALA A 142 -3.39 -1.58 3.36
N MET A 143 -2.22 -2.22 3.41
CA MET A 143 -1.67 -2.97 2.26
C MET A 143 -2.53 -4.18 1.94
N HIS A 144 -3.06 -4.88 2.95
CA HIS A 144 -3.98 -6.01 2.78
C HIS A 144 -5.24 -5.60 2.04
N ASP A 145 -5.94 -4.56 2.52
CA ASP A 145 -7.18 -4.06 1.91
C ASP A 145 -6.99 -3.70 0.43
N ARG A 146 -5.87 -3.07 0.11
CA ARG A 146 -5.51 -2.73 -1.26
C ARG A 146 -5.21 -3.98 -2.09
N ALA A 147 -4.33 -4.85 -1.58
CA ALA A 147 -3.87 -6.04 -2.29
C ALA A 147 -5.00 -7.04 -2.53
N MET A 148 -5.90 -7.27 -1.58
CA MET A 148 -7.04 -8.19 -1.75
C MET A 148 -7.96 -7.79 -2.91
N ARG A 149 -8.14 -6.49 -3.14
CA ARG A 149 -8.93 -6.01 -4.30
C ARG A 149 -8.19 -6.15 -5.63
N GLN A 150 -6.87 -6.06 -5.63
CA GLN A 150 -6.05 -6.02 -6.84
C GLN A 150 -5.49 -7.38 -7.24
N ALA A 151 -5.13 -8.22 -6.27
CA ALA A 151 -4.38 -9.46 -6.50
C ALA A 151 -5.06 -10.43 -7.48
N PRO A 152 -6.37 -10.67 -7.47
CA PRO A 152 -6.98 -11.57 -8.45
C PRO A 152 -6.77 -11.12 -9.91
N ALA A 153 -6.92 -9.83 -10.19
CA ALA A 153 -6.73 -9.29 -11.54
C ALA A 153 -5.25 -9.25 -11.94
N VAL A 154 -4.36 -8.91 -11.00
CA VAL A 154 -2.90 -8.86 -11.22
C VAL A 154 -2.35 -10.26 -11.48
N VAL A 155 -2.70 -11.25 -10.65
CA VAL A 155 -2.29 -12.65 -10.81
C VAL A 155 -2.91 -13.28 -12.07
N GLY A 156 -4.15 -12.90 -12.40
CA GLY A 156 -4.84 -13.38 -13.61
C GLY A 156 -4.17 -12.97 -14.92
N GLN A 157 -3.27 -11.99 -14.91
CA GLN A 157 -2.46 -11.61 -16.07
C GLN A 157 -1.18 -12.46 -16.23
N ILE A 158 -0.83 -13.28 -15.25
CA ILE A 158 0.38 -14.09 -15.24
C ILE A 158 0.04 -15.50 -15.74
N ASP A 159 0.77 -16.00 -16.75
CA ASP A 159 0.62 -17.41 -17.18
C ASP A 159 1.10 -18.35 -16.06
N LEU A 160 0.21 -19.16 -15.52
CA LEU A 160 0.47 -20.11 -14.45
C LEU A 160 0.57 -21.58 -14.94
N SER A 161 0.62 -21.84 -16.24
CA SER A 161 0.48 -23.19 -16.83
C SER A 161 1.41 -24.23 -16.18
N ASN A 162 2.69 -23.89 -16.01
CA ASN A 162 3.72 -24.79 -15.43
C ASN A 162 4.22 -24.32 -14.06
N VAL A 163 3.40 -23.55 -13.34
CA VAL A 163 3.74 -22.98 -12.02
C VAL A 163 3.22 -23.90 -10.94
N THR A 164 4.08 -24.23 -9.99
CA THR A 164 3.79 -25.01 -8.78
C THR A 164 4.33 -24.35 -7.52
N ARG A 165 5.40 -23.53 -7.62
CA ARG A 165 6.05 -22.89 -6.47
C ARG A 165 6.25 -21.39 -6.74
N VAL A 166 5.68 -20.58 -5.87
CA VAL A 166 5.76 -19.12 -5.92
C VAL A 166 6.43 -18.59 -4.66
N LEU A 167 7.34 -17.64 -4.82
CA LEU A 167 7.90 -16.83 -3.74
C LEU A 167 7.33 -15.41 -3.85
N ASP A 168 6.70 -14.93 -2.79
CA ASP A 168 6.18 -13.57 -2.63
C ASP A 168 7.13 -12.81 -1.68
N VAL A 169 8.00 -11.97 -2.25
CA VAL A 169 9.05 -11.26 -1.53
C VAL A 169 8.52 -9.93 -1.01
N GLY A 170 8.61 -9.72 0.31
CA GLY A 170 7.98 -8.59 0.97
C GLY A 170 6.46 -8.68 0.90
N GLY A 171 5.90 -9.90 0.93
CA GLY A 171 4.49 -10.15 0.63
C GLY A 171 3.49 -9.65 1.68
N GLY A 172 3.95 -9.03 2.77
CA GLY A 172 3.11 -8.38 3.77
C GLY A 172 2.07 -9.33 4.38
N SER A 173 0.80 -9.08 4.10
CA SER A 173 -0.30 -9.94 4.56
C SER A 173 -0.41 -11.27 3.82
N GLY A 174 0.36 -11.50 2.76
CA GLY A 174 0.28 -12.67 1.88
C GLY A 174 -0.88 -12.64 0.89
N ALA A 175 -1.48 -11.48 0.63
CA ALA A 175 -2.64 -11.36 -0.26
C ALA A 175 -2.34 -11.87 -1.68
N TYR A 176 -1.18 -11.56 -2.24
CA TYR A 176 -0.77 -12.07 -3.55
C TYR A 176 -0.43 -13.56 -3.50
N ALA A 177 0.29 -14.02 -2.49
CA ALA A 177 0.55 -15.46 -2.28
C ALA A 177 -0.77 -16.26 -2.24
N MET A 178 -1.77 -15.78 -1.51
CA MET A 178 -3.11 -16.39 -1.47
C MET A 178 -3.83 -16.34 -2.81
N ALA A 179 -3.67 -15.25 -3.57
CA ALA A 179 -4.26 -15.12 -4.90
C ALA A 179 -3.65 -16.13 -5.90
N PHE A 180 -2.33 -16.38 -5.86
CA PHE A 180 -1.67 -17.41 -6.67
C PHE A 180 -2.21 -18.81 -6.36
N VAL A 181 -2.35 -19.14 -5.08
CA VAL A 181 -2.89 -20.45 -4.64
C VAL A 181 -4.35 -20.64 -5.09
N ARG A 182 -5.16 -19.58 -5.04
CA ARG A 182 -6.55 -19.61 -5.50
C ARG A 182 -6.70 -19.65 -7.02
N ALA A 183 -5.77 -19.03 -7.74
CA ALA A 183 -5.82 -18.95 -9.21
C ALA A 183 -5.57 -20.32 -9.88
N LYS A 184 -4.78 -21.21 -9.27
CA LYS A 184 -4.50 -22.53 -9.81
C LYS A 184 -4.28 -23.56 -8.70
N ALA A 185 -5.03 -24.66 -8.76
CA ALA A 185 -4.83 -25.80 -7.88
C ALA A 185 -3.42 -26.40 -8.04
N GLY A 186 -2.80 -26.80 -6.94
CA GLY A 186 -1.45 -27.38 -6.92
C GLY A 186 -0.32 -26.36 -6.80
N ILE A 187 -0.61 -25.06 -6.78
CA ILE A 187 0.39 -24.04 -6.41
C ILE A 187 0.58 -24.05 -4.89
N SER A 188 1.84 -24.05 -4.46
CA SER A 188 2.28 -23.65 -3.12
C SER A 188 2.97 -22.30 -3.19
N ALA A 189 2.67 -21.40 -2.26
CA ALA A 189 3.30 -20.09 -2.18
C ALA A 189 4.10 -19.96 -0.87
N THR A 190 5.20 -19.22 -0.93
CA THR A 190 5.99 -18.85 0.25
C THR A 190 6.01 -17.32 0.33
N VAL A 191 5.59 -16.77 1.46
CA VAL A 191 5.76 -15.35 1.78
C VAL A 191 7.08 -15.19 2.53
N PHE A 192 7.97 -14.37 1.99
CA PHE A 192 9.21 -13.97 2.63
C PHE A 192 9.09 -12.52 3.07
N ASP A 193 9.19 -12.25 4.37
CA ASP A 193 9.05 -10.90 4.91
C ASP A 193 9.79 -10.76 6.25
N LEU A 194 9.93 -9.53 6.73
CA LEU A 194 10.59 -9.23 8.00
C LEU A 194 10.01 -10.03 9.18
N PRO A 195 10.83 -10.43 10.15
CA PRO A 195 10.37 -11.22 11.31
C PRO A 195 9.18 -10.60 12.04
N GLY A 196 9.13 -9.26 12.13
CA GLY A 196 8.02 -8.53 12.76
C GLY A 196 6.71 -8.52 11.95
N VAL A 197 6.74 -8.86 10.65
CA VAL A 197 5.56 -8.92 9.76
C VAL A 197 4.97 -10.33 9.72
N ILE A 198 5.80 -11.37 9.78
CA ILE A 198 5.39 -12.77 9.64
C ILE A 198 4.24 -13.19 10.56
N PRO A 199 4.15 -12.79 11.86
CA PRO A 199 3.00 -13.13 12.68
C PRO A 199 1.68 -12.57 12.13
N LEU A 200 1.69 -11.36 11.55
CA LEU A 200 0.52 -10.76 10.90
C LEU A 200 0.14 -11.53 9.64
N THR A 201 1.13 -11.88 8.79
CA THR A 201 0.93 -12.71 7.60
C THR A 201 0.21 -14.01 7.94
N ARG A 202 0.70 -14.73 8.95
CA ARG A 202 0.09 -15.99 9.41
C ARG A 202 -1.36 -15.82 9.82
N GLY A 203 -1.67 -14.76 10.56
CA GLY A 203 -3.04 -14.45 10.97
C GLY A 203 -3.99 -14.20 9.79
N TYR A 204 -3.53 -13.54 8.72
CA TYR A 204 -4.31 -13.35 7.49
C TYR A 204 -4.51 -14.68 6.74
N VAL A 205 -3.44 -15.44 6.53
CA VAL A 205 -3.46 -16.73 5.82
C VAL A 205 -4.35 -17.75 6.53
N GLU A 206 -4.31 -17.80 7.87
CA GLU A 206 -5.14 -18.68 8.69
C GLU A 206 -6.63 -18.35 8.59
N ARG A 207 -6.99 -17.07 8.67
CA ARG A 207 -8.38 -16.61 8.49
C ARG A 207 -8.96 -16.99 7.15
N GLU A 208 -8.14 -17.03 6.11
CA GLU A 208 -8.52 -17.43 4.76
C GLU A 208 -8.47 -18.96 4.51
N GLY A 209 -8.08 -19.76 5.54
CA GLY A 209 -8.04 -21.22 5.47
C GLY A 209 -6.92 -21.76 4.58
N LEU A 210 -5.85 -20.99 4.31
CA LEU A 210 -4.80 -21.31 3.33
C LEU A 210 -3.47 -21.72 3.93
N SER A 211 -3.38 -22.00 5.24
CA SER A 211 -2.14 -22.34 5.96
C SER A 211 -1.43 -23.60 5.43
N GLN A 212 -2.13 -24.49 4.72
CA GLN A 212 -1.53 -25.67 4.10
C GLN A 212 -0.85 -25.36 2.75
N SER A 213 -1.20 -24.27 2.10
CA SER A 213 -0.73 -23.90 0.76
C SER A 213 0.16 -22.66 0.75
N VAL A 214 0.13 -21.87 1.81
CA VAL A 214 0.92 -20.64 1.95
C VAL A 214 1.84 -20.77 3.17
N ALA A 215 3.14 -20.95 2.91
CA ALA A 215 4.18 -20.96 3.92
C ALA A 215 4.72 -19.55 4.19
N THR A 216 5.37 -19.33 5.32
CA THR A 216 6.01 -18.06 5.66
C THR A 216 7.45 -18.27 6.08
N VAL A 217 8.35 -17.41 5.59
CA VAL A 217 9.78 -17.42 5.94
C VAL A 217 10.17 -16.03 6.42
N PRO A 218 10.65 -15.88 7.66
CA PRO A 218 11.16 -14.61 8.16
C PRO A 218 12.54 -14.30 7.57
N GLY A 219 12.77 -13.05 7.16
CA GLY A 219 14.07 -12.57 6.70
C GLY A 219 13.99 -11.17 6.14
N ASP A 220 15.15 -10.57 5.92
CA ASP A 220 15.33 -9.30 5.25
C ASP A 220 15.84 -9.54 3.82
N TYR A 221 15.06 -9.21 2.81
CA TYR A 221 15.40 -9.45 1.40
C TYR A 221 16.67 -8.71 0.96
N LEU A 222 17.06 -7.62 1.65
CA LEU A 222 18.33 -6.94 1.36
C LEU A 222 19.54 -7.74 1.88
N ASN A 223 19.42 -8.39 3.02
CA ASN A 223 20.52 -9.04 3.71
C ASN A 223 20.53 -10.57 3.59
N ASP A 224 19.36 -11.20 3.53
CA ASP A 224 19.23 -12.66 3.58
C ASP A 224 19.06 -13.29 2.18
N GLY A 225 19.24 -14.60 2.10
CA GLY A 225 18.97 -15.38 0.89
C GLY A 225 17.49 -15.73 0.74
N LEU A 226 17.01 -15.75 -0.50
CA LEU A 226 15.60 -15.98 -0.81
C LEU A 226 15.20 -17.45 -1.01
N GLY A 227 16.13 -18.40 -0.76
CA GLY A 227 15.91 -19.81 -1.08
C GLY A 227 16.14 -20.11 -2.57
N LYS A 228 15.54 -21.21 -3.09
CA LYS A 228 15.75 -21.64 -4.47
C LYS A 228 14.60 -22.49 -5.03
N ASP A 229 14.68 -22.77 -6.32
CA ASP A 229 13.77 -23.66 -7.05
C ASP A 229 12.33 -23.17 -7.16
N PHE A 230 12.12 -21.84 -7.27
CA PHE A 230 10.83 -21.24 -7.52
C PHE A 230 10.54 -21.10 -9.02
N ASP A 231 9.26 -21.24 -9.39
CA ASP A 231 8.79 -20.99 -10.74
C ASP A 231 8.56 -19.50 -11.00
N ILE A 232 8.09 -18.83 -9.95
CA ILE A 232 7.87 -17.38 -9.95
C ILE A 232 8.46 -16.82 -8.66
N VAL A 233 9.23 -15.74 -8.79
CA VAL A 233 9.55 -14.82 -7.72
C VAL A 233 8.79 -13.53 -7.99
N PHE A 234 7.88 -13.17 -7.11
CA PHE A 234 6.98 -12.04 -7.24
C PHE A 234 7.34 -10.94 -6.23
N LEU A 235 7.44 -9.70 -6.73
CA LEU A 235 7.66 -8.51 -5.92
C LEU A 235 6.53 -7.52 -6.23
N SER A 236 5.71 -7.22 -5.24
CA SER A 236 4.63 -6.24 -5.38
C SER A 236 4.79 -5.10 -4.41
N ALA A 237 4.89 -3.88 -4.93
CA ALA A 237 5.06 -2.67 -4.13
C ALA A 237 6.30 -2.73 -3.21
N ILE A 238 7.42 -3.16 -3.77
CA ILE A 238 8.71 -3.36 -3.05
C ILE A 238 9.80 -2.45 -3.60
N ILE A 239 9.99 -2.42 -4.92
CA ILE A 239 11.16 -1.75 -5.52
C ILE A 239 11.17 -0.26 -5.22
N HIS A 240 10.03 0.34 -5.02
CA HIS A 240 9.93 1.77 -4.70
C HIS A 240 10.52 2.15 -3.34
N SER A 241 10.72 1.19 -2.44
CA SER A 241 11.29 1.45 -1.11
C SER A 241 12.82 1.48 -1.08
N ASN A 242 13.46 0.99 -2.12
CA ASN A 242 14.90 0.76 -2.21
C ASN A 242 15.56 1.76 -3.15
N SER A 243 16.88 1.94 -3.02
CA SER A 243 17.71 2.62 -4.00
C SER A 243 17.87 1.81 -5.30
N PRO A 244 18.32 2.42 -6.41
CA PRO A 244 18.63 1.69 -7.64
C PRO A 244 19.62 0.54 -7.46
N SER A 245 20.66 0.72 -6.63
CA SER A 245 21.66 -0.32 -6.35
C SER A 245 21.07 -1.49 -5.56
N GLU A 246 20.28 -1.21 -4.52
CA GLU A 246 19.58 -2.25 -3.74
C GLU A 246 18.59 -3.03 -4.61
N ASN A 247 17.89 -2.37 -5.53
CA ASN A 247 17.00 -3.04 -6.47
C ASN A 247 17.77 -3.95 -7.46
N ALA A 248 18.92 -3.50 -7.98
CA ALA A 248 19.74 -4.33 -8.84
C ALA A 248 20.20 -5.61 -8.11
N GLU A 249 20.63 -5.50 -6.86
CA GLU A 249 21.01 -6.65 -6.02
C GLU A 249 19.82 -7.54 -5.68
N LEU A 250 18.67 -6.96 -5.36
CA LEU A 250 17.43 -7.71 -5.06
C LEU A 250 16.96 -8.52 -6.28
N ILE A 251 16.94 -7.92 -7.48
CA ILE A 251 16.54 -8.62 -8.70
C ILE A 251 17.54 -9.75 -9.01
N MET A 252 18.83 -9.55 -8.76
CA MET A 252 19.83 -10.62 -8.91
C MET A 252 19.59 -11.77 -7.91
N LYS A 253 19.25 -11.48 -6.63
CA LYS A 253 18.85 -12.51 -5.64
C LYS A 253 17.58 -13.24 -6.10
N CYS A 254 16.59 -12.51 -6.63
CA CYS A 254 15.37 -13.10 -7.17
C CYS A 254 15.65 -14.05 -8.33
N ALA A 255 16.54 -13.67 -9.26
CA ALA A 255 16.94 -14.54 -10.38
C ALA A 255 17.63 -15.82 -9.89
N ARG A 256 18.50 -15.74 -8.87
CA ARG A 256 19.17 -16.91 -8.26
C ARG A 256 18.20 -17.83 -7.50
N ALA A 257 17.06 -17.34 -7.07
CA ALA A 257 16.03 -18.14 -6.41
C ALA A 257 15.15 -18.92 -7.40
N LEU A 258 15.21 -18.61 -8.68
CA LEU A 258 14.46 -19.31 -9.71
C LEU A 258 15.08 -20.67 -10.07
N ARG A 259 14.22 -21.59 -10.51
CA ARG A 259 14.65 -22.73 -11.30
C ARG A 259 14.86 -22.33 -12.76
N PRO A 260 15.59 -23.11 -13.58
CA PRO A 260 15.64 -22.89 -15.04
C PRO A 260 14.23 -22.77 -15.65
N GLY A 261 14.02 -21.76 -16.47
CA GLY A 261 12.71 -21.44 -17.06
C GLY A 261 11.75 -20.69 -16.15
N GLY A 262 12.10 -20.46 -14.89
CA GLY A 262 11.34 -19.62 -13.96
C GLY A 262 11.40 -18.14 -14.33
N ARG A 263 10.60 -17.31 -13.65
CA ARG A 263 10.53 -15.87 -13.95
C ARG A 263 10.46 -15.01 -12.71
N VAL A 264 11.04 -13.82 -12.77
CA VAL A 264 10.80 -12.71 -11.85
C VAL A 264 9.65 -11.87 -12.40
N VAL A 265 8.74 -11.48 -11.54
CA VAL A 265 7.64 -10.55 -11.84
C VAL A 265 7.66 -9.42 -10.82
N VAL A 266 7.87 -8.20 -11.27
CA VAL A 266 7.79 -6.97 -10.47
C VAL A 266 6.48 -6.26 -10.79
N GLN A 267 5.69 -5.92 -9.78
CA GLN A 267 4.47 -5.13 -9.91
C GLN A 267 4.61 -3.86 -9.05
N ASP A 268 4.63 -2.70 -9.71
CA ASP A 268 4.79 -1.41 -9.03
C ASP A 268 4.28 -0.25 -9.92
N PHE A 269 4.43 0.99 -9.44
CA PHE A 269 4.34 2.18 -10.28
C PHE A 269 5.56 2.21 -11.21
N ILE A 270 5.34 1.87 -12.47
CA ILE A 270 6.38 1.95 -13.51
C ILE A 270 6.14 3.21 -14.31
N MET A 271 7.10 4.12 -14.21
CA MET A 271 7.00 5.46 -14.80
C MET A 271 7.37 5.45 -16.30
N ASP A 272 6.91 6.47 -17.01
CA ASP A 272 7.51 6.86 -18.27
C ASP A 272 8.92 7.46 -18.05
N GLU A 273 9.68 7.61 -19.13
CA GLU A 273 11.07 8.11 -19.04
C GLU A 273 11.16 9.58 -18.57
N GLU A 274 10.07 10.35 -18.70
CA GLU A 274 9.96 11.71 -18.18
C GLU A 274 9.50 11.75 -16.72
N ARG A 275 9.12 10.60 -16.13
CA ARG A 275 8.61 10.44 -14.76
C ARG A 275 7.35 11.26 -14.45
N LEU A 276 6.51 11.49 -15.45
CA LEU A 276 5.25 12.23 -15.34
C LEU A 276 4.02 11.31 -15.32
N THR A 277 4.15 10.13 -15.92
CA THR A 277 3.05 9.17 -16.06
C THR A 277 3.42 7.79 -15.50
N PRO A 278 2.55 7.16 -14.70
CA PRO A 278 1.23 7.64 -14.23
C PRO A 278 1.35 8.72 -13.16
N SER A 279 0.44 9.70 -13.16
CA SER A 279 0.45 10.83 -12.21
C SER A 279 0.41 10.39 -10.73
N ALA A 280 -0.25 9.28 -10.43
CA ALA A 280 -0.24 8.68 -9.10
C ALA A 280 1.18 8.26 -8.67
N GLY A 281 2.00 7.72 -9.60
CA GLY A 281 3.39 7.37 -9.35
C GLY A 281 4.27 8.59 -9.08
N THR A 282 4.03 9.71 -9.80
CA THR A 282 4.73 10.98 -9.55
C THR A 282 4.52 11.51 -8.14
N ILE A 283 3.26 11.45 -7.64
CA ILE A 283 2.94 11.84 -6.26
C ILE A 283 3.54 10.82 -5.27
N PHE A 284 3.50 9.53 -5.63
CA PHE A 284 4.02 8.47 -4.78
C PHE A 284 5.55 8.53 -4.62
N ALA A 285 6.30 9.05 -5.60
CA ALA A 285 7.72 9.34 -5.47
C ALA A 285 8.02 10.30 -4.31
N LEU A 286 7.17 11.31 -4.09
CA LEU A 286 7.30 12.20 -2.92
C LEU A 286 6.98 11.47 -1.61
N ASN A 287 6.04 10.50 -1.63
CA ASN A 287 5.81 9.67 -0.47
C ASN A 287 7.04 8.82 -0.11
N MET A 288 7.76 8.33 -1.12
CA MET A 288 9.03 7.64 -0.91
C MET A 288 10.11 8.59 -0.38
N LEU A 289 10.23 9.79 -0.94
CA LEU A 289 11.18 10.81 -0.46
C LEU A 289 11.00 11.14 1.02
N VAL A 290 9.76 11.29 1.50
CA VAL A 290 9.53 11.62 2.93
C VAL A 290 9.56 10.41 3.85
N GLY A 291 9.41 9.20 3.32
CA GLY A 291 9.21 7.97 4.10
C GLY A 291 10.36 6.98 4.08
N THR A 292 11.32 7.14 3.16
CA THR A 292 12.45 6.23 2.96
C THR A 292 13.76 7.00 2.85
N GLU A 293 14.88 6.30 2.91
CA GLU A 293 16.21 6.88 2.77
C GLU A 293 16.51 7.25 1.30
N SER A 294 16.14 6.38 0.36
CA SER A 294 16.52 6.49 -1.05
C SER A 294 15.47 5.90 -2.02
N GLY A 295 14.28 5.60 -1.54
CA GLY A 295 13.20 5.06 -2.39
C GLY A 295 12.67 6.09 -3.39
N ASP A 296 12.19 5.58 -4.52
CA ASP A 296 11.65 6.36 -5.64
C ASP A 296 10.63 5.53 -6.43
N THR A 297 10.09 6.07 -7.50
CA THR A 297 9.39 5.33 -8.55
C THR A 297 10.30 5.17 -9.77
N TYR A 298 10.31 3.99 -10.38
CA TYR A 298 11.29 3.62 -11.39
C TYR A 298 10.66 3.49 -12.78
N THR A 299 11.48 3.77 -13.83
CA THR A 299 11.06 3.64 -15.22
C THR A 299 11.13 2.19 -15.71
N GLU A 300 10.50 1.92 -16.85
CA GLU A 300 10.61 0.62 -17.51
C GLU A 300 12.07 0.29 -17.88
N ALA A 301 12.84 1.29 -18.35
CA ALA A 301 14.22 1.10 -18.73
C ALA A 301 15.10 0.70 -17.52
N GLU A 302 14.91 1.33 -16.36
CA GLU A 302 15.63 1.00 -15.14
C GLU A 302 15.35 -0.45 -14.70
N VAL A 303 14.08 -0.81 -14.54
CA VAL A 303 13.69 -2.16 -14.09
C VAL A 303 14.12 -3.24 -15.09
N SER A 304 13.95 -2.99 -16.40
CA SER A 304 14.39 -3.89 -17.45
C SER A 304 15.90 -4.05 -17.48
N GLY A 305 16.64 -2.96 -17.20
CA GLY A 305 18.11 -2.98 -17.06
C GLY A 305 18.56 -3.90 -15.92
N TRP A 306 17.94 -3.80 -14.74
CA TRP A 306 18.27 -4.68 -13.60
C TRP A 306 17.94 -6.14 -13.90
N MET A 307 16.80 -6.42 -14.54
CA MET A 307 16.43 -7.78 -14.95
C MET A 307 17.42 -8.38 -15.94
N THR A 308 17.81 -7.61 -16.97
CA THR A 308 18.77 -8.05 -17.97
C THR A 308 20.15 -8.30 -17.35
N ALA A 309 20.63 -7.41 -16.48
CA ALA A 309 21.88 -7.58 -15.74
C ALA A 309 21.88 -8.81 -14.82
N ALA A 310 20.71 -9.22 -14.31
CA ALA A 310 20.52 -10.43 -13.53
C ALA A 310 20.43 -11.72 -14.38
N GLY A 311 20.59 -11.64 -15.69
CA GLY A 311 20.52 -12.78 -16.62
C GLY A 311 19.11 -13.20 -17.03
N LEU A 312 18.13 -12.35 -16.77
CA LEU A 312 16.75 -12.59 -17.22
C LEU A 312 16.57 -12.12 -18.66
N SER A 313 15.81 -12.86 -19.44
CA SER A 313 15.53 -12.61 -20.86
C SER A 313 14.03 -12.47 -21.12
N GLY A 314 13.67 -11.97 -22.31
CA GLY A 314 12.27 -11.77 -22.70
C GLY A 314 11.54 -10.79 -21.77
N VAL A 315 12.25 -9.76 -21.32
CA VAL A 315 11.69 -8.75 -20.42
C VAL A 315 10.56 -8.02 -21.13
N SER A 316 9.40 -7.95 -20.47
CA SER A 316 8.20 -7.31 -21.03
C SER A 316 7.40 -6.64 -19.93
N ARG A 317 6.70 -5.53 -20.31
CA ARG A 317 5.79 -4.78 -19.46
C ARG A 317 4.34 -5.03 -19.84
N GLN A 318 3.48 -5.13 -18.84
CA GLN A 318 2.03 -5.19 -18.96
C GLN A 318 1.37 -4.27 -17.92
N GLY A 319 0.49 -3.37 -18.37
CA GLY A 319 -0.26 -2.50 -17.46
C GLY A 319 -1.32 -3.28 -16.67
N THR A 320 -1.58 -2.84 -15.43
CA THR A 320 -2.70 -3.33 -14.62
C THR A 320 -3.87 -2.34 -14.64
N PRO A 321 -5.09 -2.76 -14.30
CA PRO A 321 -6.25 -1.84 -14.21
C PRO A 321 -6.14 -0.80 -13.08
N PHE A 322 -5.07 -0.84 -12.28
CA PHE A 322 -4.92 -0.05 -11.05
C PHE A 322 -3.86 1.06 -11.15
N GLY A 323 -3.43 1.41 -12.37
CA GLY A 323 -2.41 2.45 -12.60
C GLY A 323 -0.98 2.01 -12.28
N THR A 324 -0.77 0.72 -11.98
CA THR A 324 0.54 0.08 -11.87
C THR A 324 0.85 -0.75 -13.10
N SER A 325 2.06 -1.28 -13.22
CA SER A 325 2.41 -2.23 -14.28
C SER A 325 3.16 -3.42 -13.70
N GLN A 326 3.11 -4.54 -14.41
CA GLN A 326 4.00 -5.68 -14.22
C GLN A 326 5.15 -5.60 -15.21
N ILE A 327 6.38 -5.85 -14.74
CA ILE A 327 7.53 -6.15 -15.62
C ILE A 327 7.98 -7.56 -15.26
N SER A 328 8.12 -8.41 -16.27
CA SER A 328 8.55 -9.79 -16.07
C SER A 328 9.71 -10.17 -16.97
N GLY A 329 10.65 -10.98 -16.44
CA GLY A 329 11.76 -11.56 -17.18
C GLY A 329 11.96 -13.02 -16.79
N ARG A 330 12.42 -13.86 -17.71
CA ARG A 330 12.59 -15.31 -17.54
C ARG A 330 14.06 -15.69 -17.44
N LEU A 331 14.39 -16.58 -16.52
CA LEU A 331 15.70 -17.25 -16.46
C LEU A 331 15.73 -18.37 -17.52
N ILE A 332 16.75 -18.34 -18.41
CA ILE A 332 16.93 -19.35 -19.46
C ILE A 332 17.61 -20.60 -18.88
#